data_a57401e6acbaa6c61fb0d4f0f789e17c
#
_entry.id   a57401e6acbaa6c61fb0d4f0f789e17c
#
_cell.length_a   1.000
_cell.length_b   1.000
_cell.length_c   1.000
_cell.angle_alpha   90.00
_cell.angle_beta   90.00
_cell.angle_gamma   90.00
#
_symmetry.space_group_name_H-M   'P 1'
#
loop_
_entity.id
_entity.type
_entity.pdbx_description
1 polymer ?
#
loop_
_entity_poly.entity_id
_entity_poly.type
_entity_poly.pdbx_seq_one_letter_code
_entity_poly.pdbx_strand_id
1 'polypeptide(L)'
;VDVISVIGNCEISNELKKLLSDIKIDTKYLITQKNRISSKKSRIIASQQQVVRYDQESTEEINDVSQDSILKTFNKLIKSYDIVLFSDYGKGLFTKKLTQSLINIANKNHKKVIIDPKGSDYSKYKGAYLLTPNKKEASEATKIDIKNDSSLKKAIIQLKEECNLTISLITLSELGIGIYDNKFRKIPTYAREIFDVTGAGDTVLASLGYALACNVDIDSAVEFANLAAGVVVGKVGSSTSTINEIIEYESSINQSTSDKHIKSFNEIIELSSELKLKGKKIVFTNGCFDLLYSGHVRYLEEAKNFGDTLIVGLNSDSSLRTLKGKGRPINDEMDRAYILAALEVVDYVVIFNEDTP
;
A
#
# COMPACT_ATOMS: atom_id res chain seq x y z
N VAL A 1 11.66 16.19 6.37
CA VAL A 1 12.44 14.93 6.42
C VAL A 1 13.91 15.25 6.39
N ASP A 2 14.70 14.63 7.29
CA ASP A 2 16.18 14.71 7.26
C ASP A 2 16.75 13.31 7.01
N VAL A 3 17.84 13.24 6.27
CA VAL A 3 18.53 12.00 5.93
C VAL A 3 19.89 11.93 6.59
N ILE A 4 20.13 10.89 7.39
CA ILE A 4 21.44 10.59 7.97
C ILE A 4 21.99 9.37 7.25
N SER A 5 23.16 9.49 6.64
CA SER A 5 23.83 8.39 5.95
C SER A 5 25.33 8.62 5.84
N VAL A 6 26.05 7.59 5.34
CA VAL A 6 27.48 7.68 5.07
C VAL A 6 27.71 7.55 3.57
N ILE A 7 28.40 8.52 3.00
CA ILE A 7 28.75 8.60 1.58
C ILE A 7 30.27 8.55 1.40
N GLY A 8 30.72 8.22 0.20
CA GLY A 8 32.12 8.30 -0.17
C GLY A 8 32.59 9.72 -0.53
N ASN A 9 33.87 9.86 -0.80
CA ASN A 9 34.44 11.07 -1.40
C ASN A 9 34.66 10.83 -2.91
N CYS A 10 33.56 10.79 -3.67
CA CYS A 10 33.57 10.48 -5.10
C CYS A 10 32.53 11.33 -5.85
N GLU A 11 32.59 11.34 -7.18
CA GLU A 11 31.70 12.09 -8.04
C GLU A 11 30.22 11.71 -7.81
N ILE A 12 29.94 10.42 -7.64
CA ILE A 12 28.59 9.91 -7.33
C ILE A 12 28.02 10.55 -6.06
N SER A 13 28.85 10.80 -5.05
CA SER A 13 28.43 11.48 -3.82
C SER A 13 27.98 12.91 -4.06
N ASN A 14 28.65 13.62 -4.98
CA ASN A 14 28.29 15.00 -5.35
C ASN A 14 26.98 15.01 -6.15
N GLU A 15 26.80 14.06 -7.07
CA GLU A 15 25.57 13.87 -7.82
C GLU A 15 24.40 13.56 -6.87
N LEU A 16 24.57 12.63 -5.91
CA LEU A 16 23.58 12.31 -4.90
C LEU A 16 23.18 13.53 -4.06
N LYS A 17 24.15 14.34 -3.60
CA LYS A 17 23.86 15.57 -2.86
C LYS A 17 23.05 16.55 -3.70
N LYS A 18 23.35 16.68 -4.99
CA LYS A 18 22.61 17.55 -5.90
C LYS A 18 21.17 17.06 -6.04
N LEU A 19 20.96 15.75 -6.33
CA LEU A 19 19.63 15.16 -6.45
C LEU A 19 18.78 15.35 -5.19
N LEU A 20 19.36 15.16 -4.00
CA LEU A 20 18.66 15.40 -2.74
C LEU A 20 18.30 16.90 -2.56
N SER A 21 19.21 17.79 -2.91
CA SER A 21 18.96 19.24 -2.83
C SER A 21 17.87 19.70 -3.80
N ASP A 22 17.83 19.14 -5.00
CA ASP A 22 16.81 19.44 -6.03
C ASP A 22 15.38 19.10 -5.54
N ILE A 23 15.24 18.06 -4.71
CA ILE A 23 13.99 17.69 -4.05
C ILE A 23 13.84 18.29 -2.64
N LYS A 24 14.65 19.30 -2.29
CA LYS A 24 14.64 20.05 -1.02
C LYS A 24 14.94 19.20 0.23
N ILE A 25 15.70 18.13 0.09
CA ILE A 25 16.25 17.37 1.22
C ILE A 25 17.63 17.91 1.58
N ASP A 26 17.81 18.30 2.85
CA ASP A 26 19.08 18.82 3.35
C ASP A 26 20.14 17.71 3.43
N THR A 27 21.32 17.99 2.93
CA THR A 27 22.45 17.05 2.88
C THR A 27 23.46 17.21 4.01
N LYS A 28 23.19 18.10 4.98
CA LYS A 28 24.11 18.44 6.09
C LYS A 28 24.45 17.27 7.02
N TYR A 29 23.60 16.22 7.03
CA TYR A 29 23.83 15.04 7.87
C TYR A 29 24.36 13.83 7.07
N LEU A 30 24.76 14.03 5.81
CA LEU A 30 25.51 13.05 5.06
C LEU A 30 26.97 13.10 5.45
N ILE A 31 27.44 12.04 6.11
CA ILE A 31 28.79 11.91 6.63
C ILE A 31 29.69 11.36 5.52
N THR A 32 30.77 12.08 5.20
CA THR A 32 31.74 11.60 4.19
C THR A 32 32.77 10.71 4.85
N GLN A 33 32.87 9.47 4.40
CA GLN A 33 33.91 8.51 4.84
C GLN A 33 34.97 8.32 3.74
N LYS A 34 36.23 8.56 4.08
CA LYS A 34 37.35 8.32 3.18
C LYS A 34 37.42 6.85 2.77
N ASN A 35 37.78 6.57 1.54
CA ASN A 35 37.89 5.23 0.94
C ASN A 35 36.57 4.44 0.83
N ARG A 36 35.43 5.09 1.02
CA ARG A 36 34.12 4.51 0.74
C ARG A 36 33.63 4.98 -0.63
N ILE A 37 32.93 4.11 -1.34
CA ILE A 37 32.28 4.41 -2.62
C ILE A 37 30.77 4.48 -2.38
N SER A 38 30.15 5.57 -2.80
CA SER A 38 28.69 5.67 -2.81
C SER A 38 28.10 4.75 -3.87
N SER A 39 26.97 4.11 -3.54
CA SER A 39 26.38 3.11 -4.42
C SER A 39 25.84 3.73 -5.71
N LYS A 40 26.22 3.14 -6.85
CA LYS A 40 25.67 3.42 -8.18
C LYS A 40 25.22 2.11 -8.82
N LYS A 41 23.96 2.02 -9.18
CA LYS A 41 23.37 0.87 -9.84
C LYS A 41 23.02 1.22 -11.27
N SER A 42 23.75 0.66 -12.22
CA SER A 42 23.55 0.90 -13.64
C SER A 42 22.87 -0.28 -14.31
N ARG A 43 21.84 -0.02 -15.10
CA ARG A 43 21.13 -1.05 -15.87
C ARG A 43 21.27 -0.71 -17.36
N ILE A 44 21.71 -1.68 -18.14
CA ILE A 44 21.72 -1.59 -19.59
C ILE A 44 20.46 -2.29 -20.07
N ILE A 45 19.60 -1.51 -20.75
CA ILE A 45 18.30 -1.96 -21.27
C ILE A 45 18.38 -1.89 -22.79
N ALA A 46 18.06 -2.98 -23.48
CA ALA A 46 17.93 -3.03 -24.93
C ALA A 46 16.55 -3.59 -25.29
N SER A 47 15.80 -2.90 -26.13
CA SER A 47 14.46 -3.33 -26.57
C SER A 47 13.53 -3.79 -25.42
N GLN A 48 13.47 -3.02 -24.35
CA GLN A 48 12.68 -3.27 -23.12
C GLN A 48 13.17 -4.46 -22.25
N GLN A 49 14.29 -5.09 -22.59
CA GLN A 49 14.90 -6.13 -21.77
C GLN A 49 16.14 -5.62 -21.05
N GLN A 50 16.25 -5.91 -19.76
CA GLN A 50 17.48 -5.65 -19.01
C GLN A 50 18.53 -6.67 -19.43
N VAL A 51 19.57 -6.21 -20.14
CA VAL A 51 20.67 -7.04 -20.63
C VAL A 51 21.68 -7.33 -19.51
N VAL A 52 22.09 -6.28 -18.79
CA VAL A 52 23.03 -6.42 -17.70
C VAL A 52 22.79 -5.33 -16.63
N ARG A 53 23.09 -5.68 -15.37
CA ARG A 53 23.18 -4.74 -14.27
C ARG A 53 24.61 -4.71 -13.75
N TYR A 54 25.13 -3.51 -13.57
CA TYR A 54 26.45 -3.25 -13.00
C TYR A 54 26.30 -2.38 -11.77
N ASP A 55 26.76 -2.89 -10.60
CA ASP A 55 26.69 -2.19 -9.32
C ASP A 55 28.11 -1.81 -8.88
N GLN A 56 28.31 -0.54 -8.55
CA GLN A 56 29.53 0.00 -7.97
C GLN A 56 29.21 0.49 -6.56
N GLU A 57 29.75 -0.15 -5.52
CA GLU A 57 29.36 0.12 -4.13
C GLU A 57 30.41 -0.44 -3.15
N SER A 58 30.43 0.12 -1.92
CA SER A 58 31.11 -0.46 -0.77
C SER A 58 30.14 -1.26 0.08
N THR A 59 30.51 -2.46 0.48
CA THR A 59 29.70 -3.36 1.32
C THR A 59 30.25 -3.51 2.75
N GLU A 60 31.49 -3.07 2.98
CA GLU A 60 32.15 -3.11 4.28
C GLU A 60 31.41 -2.23 5.29
N GLU A 61 31.49 -2.60 6.56
CA GLU A 61 30.96 -1.82 7.65
C GLU A 61 31.61 -0.43 7.69
N ILE A 62 30.82 0.58 8.04
CA ILE A 62 31.32 1.94 8.26
C ILE A 62 32.25 1.97 9.47
N ASN A 63 33.28 2.81 9.43
CA ASN A 63 34.26 2.91 10.50
C ASN A 63 33.66 3.53 11.77
N ASP A 64 34.35 3.37 12.91
CA ASP A 64 33.90 3.85 14.22
C ASP A 64 33.67 5.37 14.25
N VAL A 65 34.51 6.15 13.56
CA VAL A 65 34.36 7.61 13.48
C VAL A 65 33.03 8.00 12.84
N SER A 66 32.66 7.32 11.76
CA SER A 66 31.37 7.51 11.09
C SER A 66 30.21 7.06 11.97
N GLN A 67 30.35 5.92 12.67
CA GLN A 67 29.33 5.42 13.61
C GLN A 67 29.11 6.42 14.75
N ASP A 68 30.17 6.93 15.37
CA ASP A 68 30.08 7.92 16.44
C ASP A 68 29.45 9.24 15.97
N SER A 69 29.77 9.67 14.74
CA SER A 69 29.18 10.86 14.14
C SER A 69 27.68 10.69 13.93
N ILE A 70 27.23 9.52 13.43
CA ILE A 70 25.80 9.19 13.30
C ILE A 70 25.12 9.25 14.66
N LEU A 71 25.69 8.58 15.67
CA LEU A 71 25.10 8.53 17.03
C LEU A 71 24.96 9.91 17.64
N LYS A 72 25.98 10.76 17.54
CA LYS A 72 25.95 12.14 18.03
C LYS A 72 24.86 12.95 17.32
N THR A 73 24.82 12.88 16.01
CA THR A 73 23.82 13.58 15.18
C THR A 73 22.42 13.11 15.50
N PHE A 74 22.20 11.80 15.52
CA PHE A 74 20.90 11.21 15.82
C PHE A 74 20.39 11.57 17.21
N ASN A 75 21.25 11.47 18.24
CA ASN A 75 20.87 11.83 19.61
C ASN A 75 20.51 13.33 19.76
N LYS A 76 21.15 14.20 18.98
CA LYS A 76 20.82 15.64 18.95
C LYS A 76 19.44 15.90 18.32
N LEU A 77 19.10 15.15 17.28
CA LEU A 77 17.95 15.40 16.41
C LEU A 77 16.68 14.70 16.84
N ILE A 78 16.78 13.54 17.49
CA ILE A 78 15.66 12.60 17.70
C ILE A 78 14.41 13.23 18.32
N LYS A 79 14.58 14.22 19.19
CA LYS A 79 13.46 14.90 19.87
C LYS A 79 12.59 15.73 18.92
N SER A 80 13.13 16.15 17.79
CA SER A 80 12.47 17.03 16.82
C SER A 80 11.68 16.26 15.74
N TYR A 81 11.68 14.91 15.81
CA TYR A 81 11.02 14.06 14.83
C TYR A 81 9.97 13.17 15.49
N ASP A 82 8.93 12.83 14.75
CA ASP A 82 7.84 12.00 15.23
C ASP A 82 8.15 10.53 15.04
N ILE A 83 8.89 10.18 13.99
CA ILE A 83 9.17 8.80 13.61
C ILE A 83 10.57 8.65 13.03
N VAL A 84 11.11 7.45 13.08
CA VAL A 84 12.42 7.08 12.51
C VAL A 84 12.25 5.93 11.54
N LEU A 85 12.82 6.07 10.34
CA LEU A 85 12.82 5.04 9.32
C LEU A 85 14.26 4.55 9.07
N PHE A 86 14.47 3.24 9.09
CA PHE A 86 15.73 2.61 8.66
C PHE A 86 15.48 1.85 7.36
N SER A 87 16.16 2.26 6.29
CA SER A 87 16.20 1.53 5.04
C SER A 87 17.55 0.81 4.95
N ASP A 88 17.58 -0.47 5.27
CA ASP A 88 18.82 -1.27 5.26
C ASP A 88 18.98 -2.02 3.94
N TYR A 89 20.03 -1.71 3.22
CA TYR A 89 20.40 -2.39 1.97
C TYR A 89 21.53 -3.41 2.13
N GLY A 90 21.96 -3.68 3.38
CA GLY A 90 23.07 -4.58 3.66
C GLY A 90 24.42 -4.07 3.16
N LYS A 91 24.60 -2.75 3.14
CA LYS A 91 25.82 -2.09 2.64
C LYS A 91 26.68 -1.52 3.78
N GLY A 92 26.68 -2.18 4.93
CA GLY A 92 27.58 -1.89 6.06
C GLY A 92 27.26 -0.64 6.87
N LEU A 93 26.14 0.08 6.59
CA LEU A 93 25.70 1.21 7.40
C LEU A 93 25.17 0.74 8.76
N PHE A 94 24.25 -0.21 8.74
CA PHE A 94 23.59 -0.74 9.93
C PHE A 94 24.37 -1.91 10.53
N THR A 95 25.49 -1.58 11.24
CA THR A 95 26.19 -2.56 12.06
C THR A 95 25.33 -2.96 13.26
N LYS A 96 25.52 -4.14 13.85
CA LYS A 96 24.73 -4.58 15.00
C LYS A 96 24.81 -3.57 16.16
N LYS A 97 26.02 -3.09 16.47
CA LYS A 97 26.25 -2.11 17.56
C LYS A 97 25.53 -0.78 17.30
N LEU A 98 25.72 -0.22 16.11
CA LEU A 98 25.10 1.06 15.74
C LEU A 98 23.58 0.95 15.73
N THR A 99 23.02 -0.06 15.07
CA THR A 99 21.57 -0.27 14.94
C THR A 99 20.90 -0.37 16.31
N GLN A 100 21.45 -1.20 17.21
CA GLN A 100 20.93 -1.33 18.57
C GLN A 100 21.03 -0.03 19.37
N SER A 101 22.12 0.72 19.21
CA SER A 101 22.28 2.02 19.87
C SER A 101 21.24 3.02 19.39
N LEU A 102 20.96 3.09 18.07
CA LEU A 102 19.96 3.99 17.48
C LEU A 102 18.55 3.62 17.94
N ILE A 103 18.19 2.32 17.92
CA ILE A 103 16.89 1.84 18.43
C ILE A 103 16.72 2.19 19.91
N ASN A 104 17.74 1.97 20.73
CA ASN A 104 17.69 2.28 22.16
C ASN A 104 17.53 3.79 22.42
N ILE A 105 18.20 4.65 21.65
CA ILE A 105 18.05 6.11 21.74
C ILE A 105 16.63 6.51 21.34
N ALA A 106 16.09 5.97 20.25
CA ALA A 106 14.73 6.25 19.80
C ALA A 106 13.69 5.81 20.86
N ASN A 107 13.80 4.59 21.37
CA ASN A 107 12.89 4.07 22.40
C ASN A 107 12.92 4.88 23.70
N LYS A 108 14.11 5.34 24.15
CA LYS A 108 14.25 6.25 25.30
C LYS A 108 13.55 7.61 25.08
N ASN A 109 13.41 8.03 23.84
CA ASN A 109 12.71 9.25 23.46
C ASN A 109 11.26 9.00 22.99
N HIS A 110 10.72 7.79 23.21
CA HIS A 110 9.37 7.39 22.81
C HIS A 110 9.08 7.55 21.31
N LYS A 111 10.10 7.34 20.48
CA LYS A 111 9.96 7.43 19.02
C LYS A 111 9.85 6.04 18.40
N LYS A 112 8.87 5.85 17.52
CA LYS A 112 8.69 4.61 16.77
C LYS A 112 9.82 4.45 15.75
N VAL A 113 10.41 3.26 15.66
CA VAL A 113 11.41 2.89 14.64
C VAL A 113 10.82 1.86 13.72
N ILE A 114 10.67 2.19 12.44
CA ILE A 114 10.23 1.29 11.39
C ILE A 114 11.44 0.94 10.54
N ILE A 115 11.62 -0.33 10.22
CA ILE A 115 12.82 -0.80 9.53
C ILE A 115 12.43 -1.66 8.34
N ASP A 116 12.96 -1.32 7.17
CA ASP A 116 13.06 -2.22 6.04
C ASP A 116 14.34 -3.06 6.20
N PRO A 117 14.24 -4.33 6.60
CA PRO A 117 15.38 -5.13 7.03
C PRO A 117 16.12 -5.77 5.85
N LYS A 118 17.42 -6.11 6.05
CA LYS A 118 18.22 -6.87 5.10
C LYS A 118 19.06 -7.95 5.76
N GLY A 119 19.25 -9.06 5.03
CA GLY A 119 19.97 -10.24 5.49
C GLY A 119 19.05 -11.27 6.16
N SER A 120 19.64 -12.32 6.73
CA SER A 120 18.92 -13.41 7.41
C SER A 120 18.96 -13.32 8.94
N ASP A 121 19.87 -12.50 9.51
CA ASP A 121 19.95 -12.26 10.96
C ASP A 121 19.31 -10.92 11.33
N TYR A 122 18.12 -11.00 11.89
CA TYR A 122 17.37 -9.82 12.35
C TYR A 122 17.64 -9.45 13.81
N SER A 123 18.55 -10.14 14.50
CA SER A 123 18.90 -9.84 15.90
C SER A 123 19.37 -8.39 16.10
N LYS A 124 19.94 -7.77 15.07
CA LYS A 124 20.35 -6.36 15.09
C LYS A 124 19.20 -5.36 15.15
N TYR A 125 17.97 -5.78 14.82
CA TYR A 125 16.77 -4.92 14.83
C TYR A 125 15.91 -5.09 16.08
N LYS A 126 16.36 -5.88 17.05
CA LYS A 126 15.61 -6.16 18.28
C LYS A 126 15.17 -4.89 18.97
N GLY A 127 13.89 -4.81 19.36
CA GLY A 127 13.29 -3.65 20.01
C GLY A 127 12.81 -2.56 19.06
N ALA A 128 12.83 -2.78 17.75
CA ALA A 128 12.17 -1.90 16.79
C ALA A 128 10.64 -1.91 16.99
N TYR A 129 9.96 -0.85 16.56
CA TYR A 129 8.51 -0.80 16.58
C TYR A 129 7.90 -1.77 15.56
N LEU A 130 8.42 -1.76 14.32
CA LEU A 130 7.92 -2.57 13.22
C LEU A 130 9.03 -2.86 12.21
N LEU A 131 9.00 -4.07 11.59
CA LEU A 131 9.80 -4.43 10.43
C LEU A 131 8.90 -4.64 9.21
N THR A 132 9.45 -4.39 7.99
CA THR A 132 8.72 -4.56 6.71
C THR A 132 9.38 -5.57 5.76
N PRO A 133 9.84 -6.76 6.21
CA PRO A 133 10.42 -7.73 5.30
C PRO A 133 9.40 -8.19 4.26
N ASN A 134 9.89 -8.51 3.06
CA ASN A 134 9.09 -9.21 2.09
C ASN A 134 9.00 -10.72 2.42
N LYS A 135 8.12 -11.44 1.70
CA LYS A 135 7.89 -12.88 1.91
C LYS A 135 9.18 -13.70 1.89
N LYS A 136 10.08 -13.42 0.93
CA LYS A 136 11.36 -14.13 0.79
C LYS A 136 12.29 -13.83 1.96
N GLU A 137 12.47 -12.57 2.30
CA GLU A 137 13.29 -12.11 3.41
C GLU A 137 12.80 -12.66 4.76
N ALA A 138 11.47 -12.66 4.97
CA ALA A 138 10.87 -13.25 6.16
C ALA A 138 11.09 -14.77 6.21
N SER A 139 10.96 -15.48 5.07
CA SER A 139 11.23 -16.93 5.01
C SER A 139 12.69 -17.25 5.31
N GLU A 140 13.63 -16.45 4.79
CA GLU A 140 15.06 -16.61 5.05
C GLU A 140 15.42 -16.35 6.53
N ALA A 141 14.82 -15.32 7.13
CA ALA A 141 15.08 -14.94 8.52
C ALA A 141 14.50 -15.96 9.51
N THR A 142 13.25 -16.39 9.28
CA THR A 142 12.55 -17.33 10.18
C THR A 142 12.85 -18.80 9.89
N LYS A 143 13.43 -19.10 8.73
CA LYS A 143 13.60 -20.46 8.20
C LYS A 143 12.26 -21.21 8.01
N ILE A 144 11.17 -20.44 7.86
CA ILE A 144 9.83 -20.97 7.55
C ILE A 144 9.53 -20.69 6.08
N ASP A 145 9.23 -21.73 5.31
CA ASP A 145 8.76 -21.57 3.94
C ASP A 145 7.29 -21.11 3.94
N ILE A 146 7.08 -19.84 3.61
CA ILE A 146 5.76 -19.19 3.65
C ILE A 146 4.97 -19.55 2.38
N LYS A 147 4.08 -20.56 2.46
CA LYS A 147 3.24 -21.04 1.35
C LYS A 147 1.77 -20.68 1.47
N ASN A 148 1.28 -20.53 2.69
CA ASN A 148 -0.13 -20.28 3.01
C ASN A 148 -0.28 -19.45 4.29
N ASP A 149 -1.51 -19.10 4.64
CA ASP A 149 -1.81 -18.26 5.80
C ASP A 149 -1.34 -18.89 7.14
N SER A 150 -1.34 -20.23 7.25
CA SER A 150 -0.84 -20.91 8.46
C SER A 150 0.68 -20.73 8.62
N SER A 151 1.47 -20.92 7.55
CA SER A 151 2.92 -20.71 7.57
C SER A 151 3.26 -19.22 7.70
N LEU A 152 2.49 -18.32 7.09
CA LEU A 152 2.61 -16.88 7.26
C LEU A 152 2.40 -16.48 8.73
N LYS A 153 1.33 -16.96 9.35
CA LYS A 153 1.04 -16.69 10.76
C LYS A 153 2.15 -17.15 11.68
N LYS A 154 2.75 -18.31 11.42
CA LYS A 154 3.89 -18.80 12.19
C LYS A 154 5.11 -17.88 12.04
N ALA A 155 5.46 -17.53 10.81
CA ALA A 155 6.62 -16.68 10.53
C ALA A 155 6.48 -15.28 11.15
N ILE A 156 5.32 -14.65 11.03
CA ILE A 156 5.08 -13.30 11.54
C ILE A 156 5.08 -13.24 13.07
N ILE A 157 4.58 -14.28 13.76
CA ILE A 157 4.66 -14.41 15.21
C ILE A 157 6.11 -14.59 15.66
N GLN A 158 6.84 -15.52 15.00
CA GLN A 158 8.26 -15.75 15.31
C GLN A 158 9.09 -14.46 15.17
N LEU A 159 8.92 -13.71 14.09
CA LEU A 159 9.61 -12.42 13.92
C LEU A 159 9.29 -11.44 15.06
N LYS A 160 8.03 -11.36 15.47
CA LYS A 160 7.62 -10.48 16.59
C LYS A 160 8.35 -10.87 17.87
N GLU A 161 8.40 -12.15 18.19
CA GLU A 161 8.99 -12.67 19.43
C GLU A 161 10.52 -12.53 19.41
N GLU A 162 11.20 -13.01 18.37
CA GLU A 162 12.66 -12.99 18.26
C GLU A 162 13.23 -11.56 18.24
N CYS A 163 12.55 -10.64 17.54
CA CYS A 163 12.98 -9.25 17.45
C CYS A 163 12.33 -8.34 18.49
N ASN A 164 11.49 -8.87 19.39
CA ASN A 164 10.76 -8.08 20.38
C ASN A 164 10.10 -6.84 19.78
N LEU A 165 9.30 -7.07 18.71
CA LEU A 165 8.60 -6.00 18.00
C LEU A 165 7.29 -5.64 18.67
N THR A 166 6.86 -4.38 18.57
CA THR A 166 5.49 -4.00 18.91
C THR A 166 4.51 -4.59 17.89
N ILE A 167 4.81 -4.45 16.61
CA ILE A 167 4.01 -4.98 15.49
C ILE A 167 4.94 -5.73 14.55
N SER A 168 4.52 -6.91 14.09
CA SER A 168 5.20 -7.62 13.02
C SER A 168 4.40 -7.54 11.73
N LEU A 169 5.08 -7.30 10.61
CA LEU A 169 4.48 -7.15 9.29
C LEU A 169 5.32 -7.92 8.28
N ILE A 170 4.66 -8.51 7.28
CA ILE A 170 5.32 -9.17 6.13
C ILE A 170 4.59 -8.72 4.86
N THR A 171 5.33 -8.17 3.90
CA THR A 171 4.77 -7.82 2.57
C THR A 171 4.75 -9.06 1.67
N LEU A 172 3.63 -9.26 0.95
CA LEU A 172 3.32 -10.48 0.20
C LEU A 172 3.10 -10.21 -1.30
N SER A 173 3.64 -9.10 -1.80
CA SER A 173 3.43 -8.64 -3.18
C SER A 173 1.93 -8.49 -3.51
N GLU A 174 1.45 -9.20 -4.54
CA GLU A 174 0.06 -9.19 -4.98
C GLU A 174 -0.95 -9.72 -3.95
N LEU A 175 -0.49 -10.47 -2.96
CA LEU A 175 -1.34 -11.00 -1.89
C LEU A 175 -1.56 -10.02 -0.73
N GLY A 176 -0.96 -8.83 -0.78
CA GLY A 176 -1.13 -7.78 0.22
C GLY A 176 -0.10 -7.82 1.34
N ILE A 177 -0.53 -7.50 2.55
CA ILE A 177 0.34 -7.38 3.73
C ILE A 177 -0.25 -8.16 4.90
N GLY A 178 0.55 -9.08 5.48
CA GLY A 178 0.22 -9.75 6.73
C GLY A 178 0.64 -8.90 7.93
N ILE A 179 -0.19 -8.83 8.97
CA ILE A 179 0.05 -8.05 10.20
C ILE A 179 -0.21 -8.92 11.42
N TYR A 180 0.60 -8.72 12.46
CA TYR A 180 0.40 -9.31 13.79
C TYR A 180 0.81 -8.33 14.89
N ASP A 181 -0.17 -7.88 15.67
CA ASP A 181 0.00 -7.03 16.86
C ASP A 181 -0.58 -7.64 18.14
N ASN A 182 -0.98 -8.89 18.11
CA ASN A 182 -1.61 -9.87 18.98
C ASN A 182 -2.83 -10.50 18.27
N LYS A 183 -3.30 -9.89 17.17
CA LYS A 183 -4.31 -10.45 16.27
C LYS A 183 -3.70 -10.55 14.87
N PHE A 184 -3.72 -11.78 14.30
CA PHE A 184 -3.29 -11.98 12.90
C PHE A 184 -4.39 -11.53 11.95
N ARG A 185 -4.01 -10.76 10.92
CA ARG A 185 -4.86 -10.36 9.80
C ARG A 185 -4.04 -10.10 8.55
N LYS A 186 -4.68 -10.12 7.42
CA LYS A 186 -4.09 -9.83 6.13
C LYS A 186 -4.91 -8.74 5.45
N ILE A 187 -4.24 -7.67 5.03
CA ILE A 187 -4.83 -6.58 4.25
C ILE A 187 -4.48 -6.83 2.79
N PRO A 188 -5.47 -7.04 1.92
CA PRO A 188 -5.24 -7.32 0.50
C PRO A 188 -4.64 -6.12 -0.20
N THR A 189 -3.90 -6.36 -1.31
CA THR A 189 -3.51 -5.30 -2.25
C THR A 189 -4.52 -5.21 -3.39
N TYR A 190 -4.63 -4.03 -3.98
CA TYR A 190 -5.56 -3.73 -5.07
C TYR A 190 -4.84 -3.38 -6.38
N ALA A 191 -3.55 -3.74 -6.52
CA ALA A 191 -2.78 -3.45 -7.74
C ALA A 191 -3.41 -4.13 -8.96
N ARG A 192 -3.76 -3.33 -9.99
CA ARG A 192 -4.40 -3.80 -11.22
C ARG A 192 -3.42 -4.14 -12.33
N GLU A 193 -2.42 -3.28 -12.54
CA GLU A 193 -1.40 -3.46 -13.56
C GLU A 193 -0.04 -3.22 -12.92
N ILE A 194 0.85 -4.18 -13.08
CA ILE A 194 2.20 -4.12 -12.53
C ILE A 194 3.15 -3.91 -13.70
N PHE A 195 3.74 -2.71 -13.79
CA PHE A 195 4.77 -2.40 -14.78
C PHE A 195 6.18 -2.62 -14.22
N ASP A 196 6.45 -2.11 -13.02
CA ASP A 196 7.75 -2.25 -12.37
C ASP A 196 7.57 -2.27 -10.84
N VAL A 197 8.13 -3.28 -10.18
CA VAL A 197 8.07 -3.41 -8.71
C VAL A 197 9.20 -2.65 -8.00
N THR A 198 10.07 -1.97 -8.75
CA THR A 198 11.22 -1.23 -8.20
C THR A 198 10.73 -0.08 -7.33
N GLY A 199 11.17 -0.05 -6.06
CA GLY A 199 10.79 1.00 -5.11
C GLY A 199 9.47 0.76 -4.36
N ALA A 200 8.75 -0.34 -4.62
CA ALA A 200 7.51 -0.65 -3.89
C ALA A 200 7.75 -0.80 -2.38
N GLY A 201 8.80 -1.52 -1.96
CA GLY A 201 9.17 -1.67 -0.56
C GLY A 201 9.54 -0.35 0.11
N ASP A 202 10.35 0.47 -0.56
CA ASP A 202 10.70 1.82 -0.07
C ASP A 202 9.45 2.70 0.08
N THR A 203 8.50 2.60 -0.85
CA THR A 203 7.23 3.31 -0.80
C THR A 203 6.37 2.83 0.38
N VAL A 204 6.30 1.53 0.62
CA VAL A 204 5.60 0.97 1.80
C VAL A 204 6.23 1.50 3.09
N LEU A 205 7.57 1.46 3.23
CA LEU A 205 8.27 1.99 4.39
C LEU A 205 7.96 3.48 4.62
N ALA A 206 8.07 4.30 3.57
CA ALA A 206 7.86 5.74 3.65
C ALA A 206 6.40 6.09 3.99
N SER A 207 5.44 5.43 3.33
CA SER A 207 4.00 5.68 3.51
C SER A 207 3.51 5.22 4.89
N LEU A 208 3.97 4.05 5.38
CA LEU A 208 3.72 3.61 6.76
C LEU A 208 4.29 4.62 7.76
N GLY A 209 5.52 5.08 7.53
CA GLY A 209 6.15 6.09 8.37
C GLY A 209 5.33 7.36 8.43
N TYR A 210 4.89 7.87 7.28
CA TYR A 210 4.06 9.06 7.20
C TYR A 210 2.73 8.90 7.96
N ALA A 211 1.98 7.85 7.69
CA ALA A 211 0.69 7.60 8.32
C ALA A 211 0.81 7.44 9.85
N LEU A 212 1.80 6.64 10.32
CA LEU A 212 2.04 6.43 11.74
C LEU A 212 2.60 7.68 12.46
N ALA A 213 3.27 8.60 11.76
CA ALA A 213 3.65 9.90 12.29
C ALA A 213 2.43 10.82 12.47
N CYS A 214 1.41 10.67 11.63
CA CYS A 214 0.11 11.35 11.76
C CYS A 214 -0.83 10.67 12.78
N ASN A 215 -0.35 9.68 13.55
CA ASN A 215 -1.12 8.90 14.54
C ASN A 215 -2.31 8.13 13.94
N VAL A 216 -2.24 7.76 12.67
CA VAL A 216 -3.18 6.83 12.04
C VAL A 216 -2.98 5.44 12.65
N ASP A 217 -4.07 4.67 12.83
CA ASP A 217 -4.00 3.29 13.30
C ASP A 217 -3.27 2.39 12.28
N ILE A 218 -2.80 1.23 12.73
CA ILE A 218 -1.93 0.38 11.91
C ILE A 218 -2.66 -0.19 10.67
N ASP A 219 -3.95 -0.49 10.75
CA ASP A 219 -4.69 -1.06 9.64
C ASP A 219 -4.87 -0.04 8.53
N SER A 220 -5.34 1.15 8.87
CA SER A 220 -5.47 2.29 7.94
C SER A 220 -4.10 2.73 7.40
N ALA A 221 -3.04 2.69 8.23
CA ALA A 221 -1.68 3.01 7.77
C ALA A 221 -1.17 2.00 6.73
N VAL A 222 -1.48 0.71 6.89
CA VAL A 222 -1.12 -0.34 5.92
C VAL A 222 -1.96 -0.24 4.65
N GLU A 223 -3.25 0.06 4.76
CA GLU A 223 -4.11 0.32 3.58
C GLU A 223 -3.55 1.49 2.76
N PHE A 224 -3.23 2.60 3.42
CA PHE A 224 -2.60 3.74 2.77
C PHE A 224 -1.26 3.37 2.10
N ALA A 225 -0.41 2.58 2.77
CA ALA A 225 0.86 2.13 2.20
C ALA A 225 0.66 1.18 1.00
N ASN A 226 -0.36 0.31 1.03
CA ASN A 226 -0.73 -0.54 -0.11
C ASN A 226 -1.18 0.30 -1.32
N LEU A 227 -2.02 1.32 -1.10
CA LEU A 227 -2.46 2.22 -2.16
C LEU A 227 -1.28 2.99 -2.76
N ALA A 228 -0.41 3.55 -1.92
CA ALA A 228 0.79 4.26 -2.37
C ALA A 228 1.72 3.36 -3.20
N ALA A 229 1.95 2.12 -2.74
CA ALA A 229 2.72 1.14 -3.50
C ALA A 229 2.03 0.75 -4.81
N GLY A 230 0.70 0.61 -4.81
CA GLY A 230 -0.11 0.35 -6.01
C GLY A 230 0.07 1.42 -7.09
N VAL A 231 0.11 2.70 -6.70
CA VAL A 231 0.41 3.81 -7.63
C VAL A 231 1.82 3.68 -8.22
N VAL A 232 2.82 3.35 -7.39
CA VAL A 232 4.22 3.29 -7.82
C VAL A 232 4.48 2.11 -8.75
N VAL A 233 3.93 0.92 -8.46
CA VAL A 233 4.13 -0.26 -9.33
C VAL A 233 3.43 -0.14 -10.68
N GLY A 234 2.46 0.76 -10.82
CA GLY A 234 1.83 1.13 -12.09
C GLY A 234 2.65 2.10 -12.94
N LYS A 235 3.82 2.55 -12.47
CA LYS A 235 4.72 3.47 -13.18
C LYS A 235 5.98 2.76 -13.65
N VAL A 236 6.63 3.28 -14.67
CA VAL A 236 7.91 2.73 -15.17
C VAL A 236 9.08 3.26 -14.34
N GLY A 237 9.96 2.37 -13.88
CA GLY A 237 11.15 2.71 -13.12
C GLY A 237 10.88 3.12 -11.67
N SER A 238 11.92 3.63 -11.00
CA SER A 238 11.78 4.13 -9.63
C SER A 238 10.99 5.43 -9.62
N SER A 239 9.76 5.37 -9.18
CA SER A 239 8.82 6.48 -9.14
C SER A 239 8.38 6.80 -7.71
N THR A 240 7.78 7.98 -7.52
CA THR A 240 7.15 8.39 -6.27
C THR A 240 5.63 8.47 -6.45
N SER A 241 4.89 8.47 -5.34
CA SER A 241 3.45 8.73 -5.32
C SER A 241 3.16 10.06 -4.62
N THR A 242 2.17 10.78 -5.10
CA THR A 242 1.60 11.95 -4.43
C THR A 242 0.28 11.57 -3.75
N ILE A 243 -0.14 12.36 -2.78
CA ILE A 243 -1.45 12.14 -2.11
C ILE A 243 -2.60 12.17 -3.11
N ASN A 244 -2.56 13.08 -4.08
CA ASN A 244 -3.61 13.16 -5.11
C ASN A 244 -3.67 11.89 -5.98
N GLU A 245 -2.53 11.38 -6.43
CA GLU A 245 -2.46 10.12 -7.17
C GLU A 245 -2.98 8.93 -6.35
N ILE A 246 -2.73 8.90 -5.04
CA ILE A 246 -3.24 7.86 -4.15
C ILE A 246 -4.76 7.95 -4.04
N ILE A 247 -5.34 9.15 -3.89
CA ILE A 247 -6.79 9.37 -3.85
C ILE A 247 -7.45 8.99 -5.17
N GLU A 248 -6.86 9.39 -6.30
CA GLU A 248 -7.35 9.02 -7.64
C GLU A 248 -7.29 7.51 -7.85
N TYR A 249 -6.21 6.88 -7.43
CA TYR A 249 -6.03 5.42 -7.51
C TYR A 249 -7.07 4.69 -6.65
N GLU A 250 -7.28 5.09 -5.41
CA GLU A 250 -8.32 4.56 -4.52
C GLU A 250 -9.71 4.70 -5.16
N SER A 251 -10.02 5.89 -5.68
CA SER A 251 -11.29 6.13 -6.37
C SER A 251 -11.46 5.22 -7.58
N SER A 252 -10.42 5.02 -8.38
CA SER A 252 -10.45 4.13 -9.55
C SER A 252 -10.67 2.66 -9.18
N ILE A 253 -10.06 2.20 -8.06
CA ILE A 253 -10.28 0.86 -7.52
C ILE A 253 -11.74 0.70 -7.08
N ASN A 254 -12.27 1.70 -6.38
CA ASN A 254 -13.65 1.69 -5.88
C ASN A 254 -14.67 1.73 -7.01
N GLN A 255 -14.40 2.44 -8.11
CA GLN A 255 -15.26 2.47 -9.30
C GLN A 255 -15.30 1.14 -10.07
N SER A 256 -14.29 0.29 -9.97
CA SER A 256 -14.16 -0.91 -10.81
C SER A 256 -14.67 -2.21 -10.20
N THR A 257 -15.19 -2.19 -9.00
CA THR A 257 -15.86 -3.36 -8.42
C THR A 257 -17.36 -3.15 -8.48
N SER A 258 -17.97 -3.56 -9.62
CA SER A 258 -19.42 -3.56 -9.81
C SER A 258 -20.16 -4.19 -8.63
N ASP A 259 -19.53 -5.17 -7.95
CA ASP A 259 -20.06 -5.77 -6.72
C ASP A 259 -20.33 -4.75 -5.60
N LYS A 260 -19.52 -3.69 -5.47
CA LYS A 260 -19.73 -2.65 -4.44
C LYS A 260 -20.93 -1.76 -4.72
N HIS A 261 -21.35 -1.70 -5.97
CA HIS A 261 -22.55 -0.98 -6.40
C HIS A 261 -23.83 -1.80 -6.22
N ILE A 262 -23.72 -3.14 -6.07
CA ILE A 262 -24.83 -4.01 -5.75
C ILE A 262 -25.02 -4.02 -4.24
N LYS A 263 -26.19 -3.57 -3.76
CA LYS A 263 -26.49 -3.37 -2.36
C LYS A 263 -27.69 -4.19 -1.93
N SER A 264 -27.65 -4.70 -0.72
CA SER A 264 -28.83 -5.25 -0.04
C SER A 264 -29.86 -4.14 0.27
N PHE A 265 -31.08 -4.53 0.54
CA PHE A 265 -32.13 -3.57 0.86
C PHE A 265 -31.82 -2.71 2.09
N ASN A 266 -31.22 -3.33 3.13
CA ASN A 266 -30.83 -2.61 4.35
C ASN A 266 -29.71 -1.60 4.08
N GLU A 267 -28.70 -1.95 3.30
CA GLU A 267 -27.61 -1.04 2.91
C GLU A 267 -28.15 0.15 2.09
N ILE A 268 -29.15 -0.05 1.21
CA ILE A 268 -29.78 1.03 0.44
C ILE A 268 -30.54 2.00 1.35
N ILE A 269 -31.22 1.50 2.39
CA ILE A 269 -31.92 2.34 3.37
C ILE A 269 -30.93 3.25 4.11
N GLU A 270 -29.84 2.66 4.63
CA GLU A 270 -28.79 3.41 5.34
C GLU A 270 -28.14 4.44 4.40
N LEU A 271 -27.72 4.01 3.23
CA LEU A 271 -27.11 4.87 2.20
C LEU A 271 -28.03 6.03 1.78
N SER A 272 -29.32 5.73 1.53
CA SER A 272 -30.30 6.76 1.15
C SER A 272 -30.47 7.83 2.24
N SER A 273 -30.45 7.40 3.50
CA SER A 273 -30.51 8.31 4.65
C SER A 273 -29.27 9.20 4.73
N GLU A 274 -28.09 8.62 4.54
CA GLU A 274 -26.82 9.34 4.53
C GLU A 274 -26.74 10.36 3.37
N LEU A 275 -27.13 9.96 2.16
CA LEU A 275 -27.12 10.83 0.99
C LEU A 275 -28.09 12.02 1.17
N LYS A 276 -29.26 11.77 1.75
CA LYS A 276 -30.24 12.84 2.07
C LYS A 276 -29.67 13.83 3.09
N LEU A 277 -28.99 13.34 4.13
CA LEU A 277 -28.30 14.20 5.11
C LEU A 277 -27.20 15.07 4.48
N LYS A 278 -26.55 14.58 3.44
CA LYS A 278 -25.57 15.33 2.64
C LYS A 278 -26.18 16.24 1.59
N GLY A 279 -27.52 16.38 1.53
CA GLY A 279 -28.24 17.21 0.58
C GLY A 279 -28.20 16.67 -0.87
N LYS A 280 -27.86 15.38 -1.07
CA LYS A 280 -27.82 14.76 -2.39
C LYS A 280 -29.25 14.40 -2.88
N LYS A 281 -29.51 14.66 -4.16
CA LYS A 281 -30.75 14.28 -4.82
C LYS A 281 -30.65 12.86 -5.35
N ILE A 282 -31.47 11.95 -4.81
CA ILE A 282 -31.52 10.56 -5.20
C ILE A 282 -32.57 10.38 -6.29
N VAL A 283 -32.22 9.72 -7.37
CA VAL A 283 -33.14 9.25 -8.42
C VAL A 283 -33.29 7.73 -8.28
N PHE A 284 -34.52 7.26 -8.30
CA PHE A 284 -34.80 5.82 -8.28
C PHE A 284 -35.52 5.42 -9.56
N THR A 285 -35.10 4.33 -10.15
CA THR A 285 -35.82 3.65 -11.25
C THR A 285 -35.77 2.14 -11.04
N ASN A 286 -36.66 1.40 -11.71
CA ASN A 286 -36.71 -0.04 -11.60
C ASN A 286 -36.98 -0.72 -12.93
N GLY A 287 -36.65 -1.99 -13.01
CA GLY A 287 -36.94 -2.81 -14.18
C GLY A 287 -36.34 -4.22 -14.14
N CYS A 288 -36.70 -5.01 -15.12
CA CYS A 288 -36.24 -6.39 -15.26
C CYS A 288 -34.84 -6.50 -15.87
N PHE A 289 -34.48 -5.63 -16.80
CA PHE A 289 -33.20 -5.57 -17.52
C PHE A 289 -32.66 -6.96 -17.92
N ASP A 290 -33.54 -7.84 -18.39
CA ASP A 290 -33.23 -9.23 -18.71
C ASP A 290 -32.18 -9.34 -19.85
N LEU A 291 -32.35 -8.56 -20.91
CA LEU A 291 -31.37 -8.33 -21.96
C LEU A 291 -31.14 -6.81 -22.07
N LEU A 292 -29.94 -6.37 -21.69
CA LEU A 292 -29.57 -4.98 -21.80
C LEU A 292 -29.31 -4.60 -23.27
N TYR A 293 -29.87 -3.45 -23.71
CA TYR A 293 -29.64 -2.88 -25.04
C TYR A 293 -29.57 -1.35 -24.96
N SER A 294 -29.18 -0.68 -26.04
CA SER A 294 -28.92 0.76 -26.09
C SER A 294 -30.07 1.64 -25.58
N GLY A 295 -31.32 1.19 -25.74
CA GLY A 295 -32.49 1.90 -25.21
C GLY A 295 -32.52 1.95 -23.69
N HIS A 296 -32.14 0.87 -23.01
CA HIS A 296 -31.99 0.83 -21.57
C HIS A 296 -30.87 1.77 -21.08
N VAL A 297 -29.74 1.78 -21.79
CA VAL A 297 -28.62 2.66 -21.43
C VAL A 297 -29.02 4.14 -21.52
N ARG A 298 -29.62 4.55 -22.63
CA ARG A 298 -30.12 5.93 -22.79
C ARG A 298 -31.16 6.32 -21.74
N TYR A 299 -32.06 5.40 -21.43
CA TYR A 299 -33.06 5.63 -20.36
C TYR A 299 -32.39 5.86 -19.01
N LEU A 300 -31.35 5.08 -18.66
CA LEU A 300 -30.62 5.23 -17.41
C LEU A 300 -29.78 6.53 -17.40
N GLU A 301 -29.19 6.93 -18.54
CA GLU A 301 -28.53 8.23 -18.71
C GLU A 301 -29.50 9.41 -18.47
N GLU A 302 -30.67 9.33 -19.05
CA GLU A 302 -31.72 10.34 -18.82
C GLU A 302 -32.15 10.38 -17.35
N ALA A 303 -32.37 9.21 -16.74
CA ALA A 303 -32.74 9.13 -15.33
C ALA A 303 -31.62 9.73 -14.43
N LYS A 304 -30.36 9.46 -14.69
CA LYS A 304 -29.23 10.03 -13.93
C LYS A 304 -29.20 11.55 -13.95
N ASN A 305 -29.61 12.19 -15.06
CA ASN A 305 -29.63 13.64 -15.19
C ASN A 305 -30.63 14.32 -14.26
N PHE A 306 -31.55 13.60 -13.64
CA PHE A 306 -32.53 14.17 -12.69
C PHE A 306 -31.96 14.31 -11.27
N GLY A 307 -30.78 13.78 -10.93
CA GLY A 307 -30.19 13.89 -9.59
C GLY A 307 -28.73 13.55 -9.51
N ASP A 308 -28.23 13.54 -8.29
CA ASP A 308 -26.80 13.26 -7.99
C ASP A 308 -26.48 11.76 -7.95
N THR A 309 -27.45 10.94 -7.53
CA THR A 309 -27.27 9.50 -7.33
C THR A 309 -28.43 8.73 -7.97
N LEU A 310 -28.10 7.79 -8.86
CA LEU A 310 -29.07 6.89 -9.49
C LEU A 310 -29.04 5.52 -8.82
N ILE A 311 -30.17 5.10 -8.24
CA ILE A 311 -30.37 3.76 -7.69
C ILE A 311 -31.33 3.01 -8.62
N VAL A 312 -30.89 1.82 -9.04
CA VAL A 312 -31.71 0.94 -9.90
C VAL A 312 -32.23 -0.24 -9.10
N GLY A 313 -33.56 -0.33 -8.99
CA GLY A 313 -34.26 -1.52 -8.51
C GLY A 313 -34.31 -2.58 -9.60
N LEU A 314 -33.75 -3.75 -9.34
CA LEU A 314 -33.73 -4.87 -10.27
C LEU A 314 -34.69 -5.97 -9.79
N ASN A 315 -35.63 -6.37 -10.63
CA ASN A 315 -36.51 -7.52 -10.34
C ASN A 315 -35.68 -8.80 -10.20
N SER A 316 -35.91 -9.56 -9.12
CA SER A 316 -35.33 -10.87 -8.93
C SER A 316 -35.79 -11.84 -10.03
N ASP A 317 -35.15 -12.97 -10.13
CA ASP A 317 -35.54 -14.04 -11.06
C ASP A 317 -36.95 -14.55 -10.81
N SER A 318 -37.35 -14.61 -9.53
CA SER A 318 -38.70 -15.04 -9.15
C SER A 318 -39.76 -14.03 -9.60
N SER A 319 -39.57 -12.76 -9.34
CA SER A 319 -40.44 -11.66 -9.75
C SER A 319 -40.54 -11.61 -11.29
N LEU A 320 -39.39 -11.72 -11.98
CA LEU A 320 -39.36 -11.66 -13.44
C LEU A 320 -40.09 -12.84 -14.09
N ARG A 321 -39.98 -14.05 -13.54
CA ARG A 321 -40.75 -15.22 -14.02
C ARG A 321 -42.27 -15.01 -13.90
N THR A 322 -42.70 -14.38 -12.83
CA THR A 322 -44.11 -14.01 -12.66
C THR A 322 -44.57 -13.02 -13.72
N LEU A 323 -43.74 -12.02 -14.02
CA LEU A 323 -44.09 -10.94 -14.97
C LEU A 323 -43.99 -11.37 -16.44
N LYS A 324 -42.99 -12.21 -16.82
CA LYS A 324 -42.66 -12.50 -18.22
C LYS A 324 -42.76 -13.99 -18.61
N GLY A 325 -43.12 -14.86 -17.67
CA GLY A 325 -43.36 -16.29 -17.92
C GLY A 325 -42.13 -17.19 -17.71
N LYS A 326 -42.36 -18.53 -17.79
CA LYS A 326 -41.39 -19.57 -17.40
C LYS A 326 -40.10 -19.63 -18.24
N GLY A 327 -40.04 -19.00 -19.39
CA GLY A 327 -38.82 -18.93 -20.25
C GLY A 327 -37.87 -17.77 -19.93
N ARG A 328 -38.14 -17.04 -18.87
CA ARG A 328 -37.35 -15.88 -18.43
C ARG A 328 -36.95 -15.99 -16.95
N PRO A 329 -35.83 -15.39 -16.52
CA PRO A 329 -34.87 -14.60 -17.28
C PRO A 329 -33.95 -15.45 -18.19
N ILE A 330 -33.23 -14.78 -19.10
CA ILE A 330 -32.12 -15.37 -19.87
C ILE A 330 -30.83 -15.31 -19.04
N ASN A 331 -30.56 -14.13 -18.44
CA ASN A 331 -29.46 -13.92 -17.49
C ASN A 331 -30.02 -13.94 -16.06
N ASP A 332 -29.33 -14.59 -15.13
CA ASP A 332 -29.75 -14.61 -13.73
C ASP A 332 -29.64 -13.21 -13.07
N GLU A 333 -30.28 -13.07 -11.91
CA GLU A 333 -30.39 -11.78 -11.23
C GLU A 333 -29.01 -11.17 -10.87
N MET A 334 -28.01 -12.01 -10.57
CA MET A 334 -26.67 -11.53 -10.23
C MET A 334 -25.92 -11.05 -11.46
N ASP A 335 -25.98 -11.78 -12.58
CA ASP A 335 -25.41 -11.34 -13.85
C ASP A 335 -26.03 -10.02 -14.32
N ARG A 336 -27.35 -9.89 -14.23
CA ARG A 336 -28.08 -8.67 -14.57
C ARG A 336 -27.69 -7.49 -13.67
N ALA A 337 -27.59 -7.74 -12.37
CA ALA A 337 -27.13 -6.72 -11.40
C ALA A 337 -25.69 -6.27 -11.70
N TYR A 338 -24.81 -7.22 -12.01
CA TYR A 338 -23.42 -6.94 -12.33
C TYR A 338 -23.28 -6.09 -13.60
N ILE A 339 -24.02 -6.42 -14.65
CA ILE A 339 -24.03 -5.65 -15.90
C ILE A 339 -24.54 -4.22 -15.68
N LEU A 340 -25.60 -4.03 -14.90
CA LEU A 340 -26.13 -2.72 -14.56
C LEU A 340 -25.14 -1.91 -13.71
N ALA A 341 -24.55 -2.55 -12.71
CA ALA A 341 -23.58 -1.94 -11.82
C ALA A 341 -22.27 -1.53 -12.53
N ALA A 342 -21.97 -2.11 -13.70
CA ALA A 342 -20.85 -1.75 -14.55
C ALA A 342 -21.10 -0.52 -15.44
N LEU A 343 -22.36 -0.02 -15.50
CA LEU A 343 -22.67 1.20 -16.25
C LEU A 343 -22.27 2.43 -15.45
N GLU A 344 -21.50 3.32 -16.04
CA GLU A 344 -20.99 4.55 -15.42
C GLU A 344 -22.10 5.42 -14.80
N VAL A 345 -23.29 5.39 -15.37
CA VAL A 345 -24.42 6.22 -14.92
C VAL A 345 -25.21 5.62 -13.74
N VAL A 346 -24.97 4.35 -13.40
CA VAL A 346 -25.64 3.64 -12.31
C VAL A 346 -24.76 3.66 -11.06
N ASP A 347 -25.20 4.35 -10.02
CA ASP A 347 -24.44 4.43 -8.77
C ASP A 347 -24.68 3.19 -7.90
N TYR A 348 -25.93 2.68 -7.83
CA TYR A 348 -26.25 1.51 -7.03
C TYR A 348 -27.36 0.66 -7.66
N VAL A 349 -27.31 -0.64 -7.43
CA VAL A 349 -28.31 -1.61 -7.81
C VAL A 349 -28.81 -2.36 -6.58
N VAL A 350 -30.11 -2.54 -6.45
CA VAL A 350 -30.74 -3.32 -5.39
C VAL A 350 -31.71 -4.32 -5.98
N ILE A 351 -31.61 -5.61 -5.60
CA ILE A 351 -32.51 -6.65 -6.06
C ILE A 351 -33.72 -6.74 -5.15
N PHE A 352 -34.93 -6.78 -5.71
CA PHE A 352 -36.18 -6.91 -4.98
C PHE A 352 -37.05 -8.06 -5.54
N ASN A 353 -37.89 -8.64 -4.66
CA ASN A 353 -38.70 -9.85 -4.99
C ASN A 353 -40.14 -9.54 -5.38
N GLU A 354 -40.61 -8.34 -5.11
CA GLU A 354 -41.94 -7.87 -5.40
C GLU A 354 -42.14 -7.69 -6.92
N ASP A 355 -43.40 -7.77 -7.39
CA ASP A 355 -43.73 -7.52 -8.81
C ASP A 355 -43.44 -6.05 -9.20
N THR A 356 -43.69 -5.11 -8.25
CA THR A 356 -43.35 -3.70 -8.32
C THR A 356 -42.78 -3.25 -6.97
N PRO A 357 -41.73 -2.40 -6.97
CA PRO A 357 -41.13 -1.91 -5.73
C PRO A 357 -42.02 -0.90 -5.02
#